data_6b7da021d6753b907e958fc8bfb43128
#
_entry.id   6b7da021d6753b907e958fc8bfb43128
#
_cell.length_a   1.000
_cell.length_b   1.000
_cell.length_c   1.000
_cell.angle_alpha   90.00
_cell.angle_beta   90.00
_cell.angle_gamma   90.00
#
_symmetry.space_group_name_H-M   'P 1'
#
loop_
_entity.id
_entity.type
_entity.pdbx_description
1 polymer ?
#
loop_
_entity_poly.entity_id
_entity_poly.type
_entity_poly.pdbx_seq_one_letter_code
_entity_poly.pdbx_strand_id
1 'polypeptide(L)'
;ENSLRIEKMYHEWREKGDINQSRFEWYKKQEFWQDLMQILPSLRELIIGGGEPMLLEEHRVLIEACVSSGHASHIQLRYHTNGTTLDPQIFDSWKHFQIVETFISLDGIKDHNHYLRYPASWPAIEKNLNTLDNYPHGNLRAMLLCSVHALNVYYLDEYAKWVENQNFKIISVDADSYFHPGVVHYPDYLSV
;
A
#
# COMPACT_ATOMS: atom_id res chain seq x y z
N GLU A 1 -13.03 1.82 -27.60
CA GLU A 1 -12.82 0.50 -28.25
C GLU A 1 -12.01 -0.45 -27.38
N ASN A 2 -10.91 0.01 -26.75
CA ASN A 2 -10.06 -0.84 -25.90
C ASN A 2 -10.74 -1.31 -24.61
N SER A 3 -11.56 -0.48 -23.96
CA SER A 3 -12.33 -0.84 -22.76
C SER A 3 -13.30 -1.99 -23.03
N LEU A 4 -14.05 -1.91 -24.13
CA LEU A 4 -14.97 -2.95 -24.59
C LEU A 4 -14.24 -4.26 -24.91
N ARG A 5 -13.01 -4.17 -25.43
CA ARG A 5 -12.19 -5.36 -25.74
C ARG A 5 -11.70 -6.04 -24.46
N ILE A 6 -11.31 -5.27 -23.45
CA ILE A 6 -10.87 -5.80 -22.14
C ILE A 6 -12.05 -6.45 -21.41
N GLU A 7 -13.22 -5.80 -21.39
CA GLU A 7 -14.43 -6.38 -20.80
C GLU A 7 -14.85 -7.68 -21.50
N LYS A 8 -14.78 -7.71 -22.83
CA LYS A 8 -15.09 -8.90 -23.60
C LYS A 8 -14.10 -10.06 -23.31
N MET A 9 -12.80 -9.74 -23.24
CA MET A 9 -11.77 -10.71 -22.85
C MET A 9 -12.00 -11.23 -21.42
N TYR A 10 -12.36 -10.33 -20.48
CA TYR A 10 -12.65 -10.69 -19.09
C TYR A 10 -13.87 -11.62 -19.00
N HIS A 11 -14.94 -11.33 -19.75
CA HIS A 11 -16.13 -12.19 -19.84
C HIS A 11 -15.79 -13.55 -20.45
N GLU A 12 -15.03 -13.57 -21.55
CA GLU A 12 -14.61 -14.81 -22.20
C GLU A 12 -13.74 -15.69 -21.28
N TRP A 13 -12.84 -15.10 -20.51
CA TRP A 13 -12.05 -15.85 -19.52
C TRP A 13 -12.89 -16.38 -18.38
N ARG A 14 -13.87 -15.62 -17.94
CA ARG A 14 -14.80 -16.01 -16.88
C ARG A 14 -15.71 -17.16 -17.33
N GLU A 15 -16.22 -17.10 -18.54
CA GLU A 15 -17.08 -18.14 -19.12
C GLU A 15 -16.30 -19.44 -19.39
N LYS A 16 -15.03 -19.34 -19.76
CA LYS A 16 -14.17 -20.51 -19.97
C LYS A 16 -13.69 -21.15 -18.67
N GLY A 17 -14.04 -20.58 -17.50
CA GLY A 17 -13.60 -21.09 -16.21
C GLY A 17 -12.10 -20.92 -15.95
N ASP A 18 -11.38 -20.17 -16.79
CA ASP A 18 -9.95 -19.93 -16.65
C ASP A 18 -9.63 -19.03 -15.46
N ILE A 19 -10.64 -18.23 -14.99
CA ILE A 19 -10.58 -17.50 -13.73
C ILE A 19 -11.30 -18.34 -12.69
N ASN A 20 -10.65 -19.36 -12.21
CA ASN A 20 -11.12 -20.07 -11.04
C ASN A 20 -10.84 -19.19 -9.81
N GLN A 21 -11.90 -18.59 -9.25
CA GLN A 21 -11.81 -17.76 -8.04
C GLN A 21 -11.04 -18.48 -6.90
N SER A 22 -11.14 -19.80 -6.82
CA SER A 22 -10.43 -20.61 -5.84
C SER A 22 -8.89 -20.52 -5.96
N ARG A 23 -8.35 -20.17 -7.13
CA ARG A 23 -6.90 -19.95 -7.32
C ARG A 23 -6.42 -18.67 -6.66
N PHE A 24 -7.29 -17.67 -6.53
CA PHE A 24 -6.98 -16.38 -5.91
C PHE A 24 -7.32 -16.33 -4.43
N GLU A 25 -7.99 -17.37 -3.90
CA GLU A 25 -8.38 -17.49 -2.50
C GLU A 25 -7.43 -18.42 -1.69
N TRP A 26 -6.19 -18.57 -2.16
CA TRP A 26 -5.18 -19.40 -1.50
C TRP A 26 -4.98 -19.03 -0.03
N TYR A 27 -5.10 -17.75 0.32
CA TYR A 27 -4.99 -17.23 1.67
C TYR A 27 -6.15 -17.64 2.61
N LYS A 28 -7.25 -18.16 2.06
CA LYS A 28 -8.36 -18.73 2.86
C LYS A 28 -8.13 -20.20 3.21
N LYS A 29 -7.14 -20.85 2.61
CA LYS A 29 -6.86 -22.26 2.85
C LYS A 29 -6.13 -22.45 4.17
N GLN A 30 -6.58 -23.43 4.96
CA GLN A 30 -5.95 -23.75 6.25
C GLN A 30 -4.48 -24.17 6.09
N GLU A 31 -4.14 -24.87 5.03
CA GLU A 31 -2.77 -25.31 4.72
C GLU A 31 -1.81 -24.13 4.61
N PHE A 32 -2.23 -23.03 3.94
CA PHE A 32 -1.43 -21.81 3.84
C PHE A 32 -1.05 -21.28 5.23
N TRP A 33 -2.01 -21.21 6.14
CA TRP A 33 -1.77 -20.70 7.51
C TRP A 33 -0.89 -21.63 8.31
N GLN A 34 -1.05 -22.96 8.15
CA GLN A 34 -0.18 -23.95 8.80
C GLN A 34 1.27 -23.82 8.32
N ASP A 35 1.48 -23.70 7.01
CA ASP A 35 2.82 -23.52 6.43
C ASP A 35 3.45 -22.20 6.88
N LEU A 36 2.66 -21.12 6.90
CA LEU A 36 3.11 -19.82 7.37
C LEU A 36 3.59 -19.90 8.85
N MET A 37 2.84 -20.56 9.73
CA MET A 37 3.23 -20.72 11.12
C MET A 37 4.57 -21.45 11.27
N GLN A 38 4.86 -22.41 10.39
CA GLN A 38 6.13 -23.13 10.40
C GLN A 38 7.33 -22.26 10.01
N ILE A 39 7.14 -21.29 9.10
CA ILE A 39 8.21 -20.42 8.63
C ILE A 39 8.41 -19.16 9.48
N LEU A 40 7.42 -18.76 10.30
CA LEU A 40 7.48 -17.55 11.14
C LEU A 40 8.77 -17.43 11.97
N PRO A 41 9.30 -18.49 12.59
CA PRO A 41 10.54 -18.38 13.37
C PRO A 41 11.76 -17.95 12.55
N SER A 42 11.76 -18.24 11.25
CA SER A 42 12.84 -17.90 10.32
C SER A 42 12.56 -16.65 9.47
N LEU A 43 11.33 -16.15 9.49
CA LEU A 43 10.92 -14.99 8.71
C LEU A 43 11.66 -13.74 9.20
N ARG A 44 12.24 -12.97 8.27
CA ARG A 44 12.97 -11.72 8.58
C ARG A 44 12.34 -10.51 7.93
N GLU A 45 11.66 -10.70 6.82
CA GLU A 45 10.99 -9.64 6.09
C GLU A 45 9.60 -10.10 5.66
N LEU A 46 8.62 -9.23 5.84
CA LEU A 46 7.24 -9.43 5.41
C LEU A 46 6.80 -8.21 4.60
N ILE A 47 6.60 -8.41 3.30
CA ILE A 47 6.16 -7.35 2.40
C ILE A 47 4.69 -7.56 2.08
N ILE A 48 3.87 -6.56 2.39
CA ILE A 48 2.42 -6.58 2.18
C ILE A 48 2.05 -5.52 1.15
N GLY A 49 1.54 -5.98 0.02
CA GLY A 49 1.13 -5.13 -1.09
C GLY A 49 -0.08 -5.71 -1.82
N GLY A 50 -0.47 -5.07 -2.92
CA GLY A 50 -1.68 -5.39 -3.67
C GLY A 50 -2.89 -4.66 -3.08
N GLY A 51 -3.95 -4.40 -3.80
CA GLY A 51 -5.16 -3.69 -3.33
C GLY A 51 -4.89 -2.62 -2.26
N GLU A 52 -5.67 -2.66 -1.17
CA GLU A 52 -5.37 -1.91 0.05
C GLU A 52 -5.26 -2.90 1.24
N PRO A 53 -4.05 -3.15 1.75
CA PRO A 53 -3.84 -4.17 2.80
C PRO A 53 -4.64 -3.92 4.07
N MET A 54 -4.84 -2.65 4.44
CA MET A 54 -5.53 -2.26 5.66
C MET A 54 -7.03 -2.57 5.66
N LEU A 55 -7.60 -3.01 4.53
CA LEU A 55 -9.00 -3.39 4.40
C LEU A 55 -9.23 -4.91 4.54
N LEU A 56 -8.16 -5.71 4.58
CA LEU A 56 -8.26 -7.16 4.54
C LEU A 56 -8.24 -7.75 5.95
N GLU A 57 -9.22 -8.57 6.27
CA GLU A 57 -9.29 -9.30 7.55
C GLU A 57 -8.11 -10.28 7.69
N GLU A 58 -7.76 -10.95 6.60
CA GLU A 58 -6.63 -11.89 6.58
C GLU A 58 -5.30 -11.22 6.90
N HIS A 59 -5.15 -9.95 6.54
CA HIS A 59 -4.00 -9.16 6.94
C HIS A 59 -3.94 -8.97 8.46
N ARG A 60 -5.07 -8.68 9.10
CA ARG A 60 -5.14 -8.57 10.57
C ARG A 60 -4.75 -9.88 11.23
N VAL A 61 -5.30 -11.01 10.75
CA VAL A 61 -4.94 -12.35 11.26
C VAL A 61 -3.45 -12.61 11.13
N LEU A 62 -2.83 -12.23 10.00
CA LEU A 62 -1.38 -12.38 9.79
C LEU A 62 -0.56 -11.59 10.81
N ILE A 63 -0.89 -10.33 11.02
CA ILE A 63 -0.19 -9.47 11.98
C ILE A 63 -0.34 -10.00 13.42
N GLU A 64 -1.56 -10.40 13.80
CA GLU A 64 -1.82 -11.02 15.10
C GLU A 64 -1.02 -12.32 15.30
N ALA A 65 -0.89 -13.15 14.27
CA ALA A 65 -0.10 -14.36 14.31
C ALA A 65 1.40 -14.06 14.53
N CYS A 66 1.95 -13.07 13.85
CA CYS A 66 3.33 -12.62 14.05
C CYS A 66 3.58 -12.13 15.49
N VAL A 67 2.64 -11.37 16.04
CA VAL A 67 2.76 -10.81 17.39
C VAL A 67 2.57 -11.89 18.45
N SER A 68 1.50 -12.68 18.36
CA SER A 68 1.16 -13.72 19.37
C SER A 68 2.17 -14.85 19.44
N SER A 69 2.82 -15.16 18.31
CA SER A 69 3.93 -16.14 18.30
C SER A 69 5.24 -15.62 18.90
N GLY A 70 5.35 -14.30 19.18
CA GLY A 70 6.56 -13.66 19.68
C GLY A 70 7.63 -13.40 18.62
N HIS A 71 7.33 -13.70 17.34
CA HIS A 71 8.32 -13.58 16.25
C HIS A 71 8.35 -12.21 15.61
N ALA A 72 7.38 -11.32 15.86
CA ALA A 72 7.32 -9.97 15.29
C ALA A 72 8.61 -9.16 15.56
N SER A 73 9.25 -9.33 16.70
CA SER A 73 10.42 -8.54 17.13
C SER A 73 11.67 -8.66 16.25
N HIS A 74 11.73 -9.65 15.38
CA HIS A 74 12.82 -9.81 14.42
C HIS A 74 12.36 -9.72 12.95
N ILE A 75 11.09 -9.38 12.72
CA ILE A 75 10.53 -9.21 11.39
C ILE A 75 10.54 -7.73 11.03
N GLN A 76 11.10 -7.41 9.87
CA GLN A 76 10.91 -6.15 9.19
C GLN A 76 9.60 -6.22 8.40
N LEU A 77 8.66 -5.33 8.72
CA LEU A 77 7.35 -5.27 8.10
C LEU A 77 7.31 -4.12 7.09
N ARG A 78 6.92 -4.39 5.87
CA ARG A 78 6.88 -3.40 4.80
C ARG A 78 5.52 -3.34 4.13
N TYR A 79 4.97 -2.13 4.00
CA TYR A 79 3.66 -1.87 3.40
C TYR A 79 3.76 -1.01 2.15
N HIS A 80 2.92 -1.37 1.16
CA HIS A 80 2.51 -0.47 0.08
C HIS A 80 1.02 -0.17 0.25
N THR A 81 0.67 1.08 0.49
CA THR A 81 -0.70 1.52 0.79
C THR A 81 -1.06 2.79 0.02
N ASN A 82 -2.35 2.99 -0.22
CA ASN A 82 -2.86 4.25 -0.76
C ASN A 82 -3.10 5.33 0.33
N GLY A 83 -2.87 5.00 1.59
CA GLY A 83 -3.00 5.91 2.73
C GLY A 83 -4.44 6.27 3.12
N THR A 84 -5.46 5.72 2.44
CA THR A 84 -6.87 6.07 2.73
C THR A 84 -7.39 5.44 4.00
N THR A 85 -6.80 4.31 4.40
CA THR A 85 -7.21 3.54 5.57
C THR A 85 -6.01 3.25 6.46
N LEU A 86 -6.18 3.42 7.74
CA LEU A 86 -5.22 3.02 8.77
C LEU A 86 -6.00 2.25 9.84
N ASP A 87 -5.88 0.93 9.84
CA ASP A 87 -6.54 0.08 10.84
C ASP A 87 -5.89 0.28 12.21
N PRO A 88 -6.66 0.71 13.24
CA PRO A 88 -6.08 1.03 14.56
C PRO A 88 -5.43 -0.17 15.26
N GLN A 89 -5.93 -1.40 15.05
CA GLN A 89 -5.39 -2.61 15.68
C GLN A 89 -4.07 -2.99 15.03
N ILE A 90 -4.01 -2.95 13.70
CA ILE A 90 -2.78 -3.19 12.95
C ILE A 90 -1.74 -2.14 13.32
N PHE A 91 -2.12 -0.86 13.35
CA PHE A 91 -1.25 0.26 13.70
C PHE A 91 -0.67 0.13 15.12
N ASP A 92 -1.48 -0.25 16.11
CA ASP A 92 -1.00 -0.50 17.47
C ASP A 92 -0.05 -1.71 17.54
N SER A 93 -0.26 -2.72 16.70
CA SER A 93 0.57 -3.92 16.64
C SER A 93 1.98 -3.64 16.09
N TRP A 94 2.19 -2.57 15.35
CA TRP A 94 3.48 -2.23 14.74
C TRP A 94 4.62 -2.06 15.75
N LYS A 95 4.32 -1.64 16.96
CA LYS A 95 5.30 -1.51 18.05
C LYS A 95 6.06 -2.81 18.39
N HIS A 96 5.51 -3.96 18.01
CA HIS A 96 6.10 -5.27 18.27
C HIS A 96 7.10 -5.72 17.20
N PHE A 97 7.08 -5.06 16.02
CA PHE A 97 7.97 -5.40 14.91
C PHE A 97 9.34 -4.73 15.04
N GLN A 98 10.35 -5.33 14.43
CA GLN A 98 11.71 -4.77 14.42
C GLN A 98 11.76 -3.39 13.77
N ILE A 99 11.22 -3.30 12.58
CA ILE A 99 11.05 -2.07 11.79
C ILE A 99 9.73 -2.20 11.02
N VAL A 100 9.04 -1.09 10.87
CA VAL A 100 7.89 -0.97 9.97
C VAL A 100 8.19 0.11 8.93
N GLU A 101 8.13 -0.24 7.68
CA GLU A 101 8.30 0.68 6.55
C GLU A 101 6.97 0.82 5.81
N THR A 102 6.49 2.03 5.63
CA THR A 102 5.26 2.31 4.88
C THR A 102 5.55 3.16 3.67
N PHE A 103 5.21 2.63 2.49
CA PHE A 103 5.29 3.32 1.22
C PHE A 103 3.89 3.79 0.84
N ILE A 104 3.65 5.09 0.94
CA ILE A 104 2.33 5.68 0.75
C ILE A 104 2.25 6.25 -0.66
N SER A 105 1.45 5.63 -1.50
CA SER A 105 1.25 6.03 -2.88
C SER A 105 0.40 7.30 -2.96
N LEU A 106 1.00 8.42 -3.32
CA LEU A 106 0.35 9.72 -3.37
C LEU A 106 0.77 10.47 -4.65
N ASP A 107 -0.11 10.49 -5.66
CA ASP A 107 0.22 11.02 -6.99
C ASP A 107 -0.18 12.49 -7.19
N GLY A 108 -0.76 13.11 -6.16
CA GLY A 108 -1.20 14.49 -6.15
C GLY A 108 -1.77 14.87 -4.79
N ILE A 109 -2.34 16.06 -4.69
CA ILE A 109 -2.96 16.57 -3.46
C ILE A 109 -4.43 16.93 -3.70
N LYS A 110 -5.22 16.92 -2.63
CA LYS A 110 -6.62 17.37 -2.62
C LYS A 110 -7.45 16.77 -3.77
N ASP A 111 -8.08 17.63 -4.56
CA ASP A 111 -8.95 17.23 -5.67
C ASP A 111 -8.17 16.49 -6.77
N HIS A 112 -6.90 16.85 -7.00
CA HIS A 112 -6.04 16.10 -7.94
C HIS A 112 -5.83 14.67 -7.48
N ASN A 113 -5.53 14.45 -6.21
CA ASN A 113 -5.38 13.09 -5.70
C ASN A 113 -6.70 12.32 -5.74
N HIS A 114 -7.82 12.97 -5.43
CA HIS A 114 -9.14 12.37 -5.54
C HIS A 114 -9.46 11.94 -6.98
N TYR A 115 -9.11 12.77 -7.97
CA TYR A 115 -9.31 12.45 -9.38
C TYR A 115 -8.43 11.28 -9.82
N LEU A 116 -7.15 11.31 -9.47
CA LEU A 116 -6.17 10.30 -9.90
C LEU A 116 -6.37 8.93 -9.24
N ARG A 117 -6.82 8.94 -7.99
CA ARG A 117 -6.96 7.75 -7.14
C ARG A 117 -8.39 7.57 -6.62
N TYR A 118 -9.38 7.85 -7.48
CA TYR A 118 -10.78 7.67 -7.10
C TYR A 118 -11.04 6.25 -6.57
N PRO A 119 -11.81 6.09 -5.48
CA PRO A 119 -12.53 7.10 -4.68
C PRO A 119 -11.78 7.59 -3.42
N ALA A 120 -10.48 7.78 -3.47
CA ALA A 120 -9.66 8.18 -2.33
C ALA A 120 -10.14 9.51 -1.71
N SER A 121 -10.34 9.53 -0.40
CA SER A 121 -10.75 10.72 0.35
C SER A 121 -9.53 11.48 0.85
N TRP A 122 -9.31 12.71 0.35
CA TRP A 122 -8.21 13.54 0.80
C TRP A 122 -8.20 13.81 2.31
N PRO A 123 -9.33 14.18 2.96
CA PRO A 123 -9.35 14.36 4.42
C PRO A 123 -8.97 13.10 5.20
N ALA A 124 -9.31 11.92 4.69
CA ALA A 124 -8.89 10.65 5.31
C ALA A 124 -7.38 10.45 5.18
N ILE A 125 -6.80 10.74 4.02
CA ILE A 125 -5.36 10.65 3.78
C ILE A 125 -4.61 11.62 4.70
N GLU A 126 -4.99 12.90 4.76
CA GLU A 126 -4.34 13.88 5.64
C GLU A 126 -4.39 13.46 7.11
N LYS A 127 -5.53 12.97 7.57
CA LYS A 127 -5.67 12.44 8.94
C LYS A 127 -4.71 11.26 9.17
N ASN A 128 -4.62 10.35 8.23
CA ASN A 128 -3.77 9.15 8.36
C ASN A 128 -2.28 9.53 8.29
N LEU A 129 -1.89 10.44 7.40
CA LEU A 129 -0.52 10.98 7.35
C LEU A 129 -0.13 11.63 8.68
N ASN A 130 -1.00 12.46 9.25
CA ASN A 130 -0.76 13.05 10.55
C ASN A 130 -0.64 12.01 11.67
N THR A 131 -1.44 10.94 11.61
CA THR A 131 -1.36 9.83 12.58
C THR A 131 -0.04 9.08 12.45
N LEU A 132 0.41 8.78 11.23
CA LEU A 132 1.70 8.15 10.95
C LEU A 132 2.87 9.02 11.41
N ASP A 133 2.83 10.31 11.11
CA ASP A 133 3.90 11.25 11.45
C ASP A 133 4.03 11.51 12.96
N ASN A 134 3.01 11.19 13.73
CA ASN A 134 3.01 11.27 15.19
C ASN A 134 3.07 9.88 15.86
N TYR A 135 3.51 8.85 15.16
CA TYR A 135 3.66 7.51 15.74
C TYR A 135 4.67 7.54 16.90
N PRO A 136 4.28 7.04 18.10
CA PRO A 136 5.07 7.26 19.32
C PRO A 136 6.28 6.34 19.48
N HIS A 137 6.41 5.31 18.63
CA HIS A 137 7.49 4.32 18.71
C HIS A 137 8.53 4.59 17.62
N GLY A 138 9.81 4.39 17.92
CA GLY A 138 10.93 4.75 17.05
C GLY A 138 11.20 3.79 15.89
N ASN A 139 10.35 2.78 15.68
CA ASN A 139 10.54 1.74 14.70
C ASN A 139 9.75 1.92 13.39
N LEU A 140 9.06 3.07 13.20
CA LEU A 140 8.35 3.40 11.96
C LEU A 140 9.22 4.26 11.04
N ARG A 141 9.22 3.93 9.76
CA ARG A 141 9.69 4.75 8.65
C ARG A 141 8.56 4.86 7.64
N ALA A 142 8.21 6.05 7.23
CA ALA A 142 7.18 6.28 6.24
C ALA A 142 7.74 7.09 5.07
N MET A 143 7.33 6.75 3.84
CA MET A 143 7.77 7.42 2.62
C MET A 143 6.58 7.70 1.71
N LEU A 144 6.52 8.91 1.17
CA LEU A 144 5.58 9.24 0.11
C LEU A 144 6.16 8.83 -1.24
N LEU A 145 5.38 8.09 -2.02
CA LEU A 145 5.72 7.69 -3.38
C LEU A 145 4.78 8.37 -4.37
N CYS A 146 5.33 9.11 -5.32
CA CYS A 146 4.58 9.73 -6.40
C CYS A 146 4.98 9.08 -7.73
N SER A 147 4.03 8.46 -8.41
CA SER A 147 4.23 7.99 -9.79
C SER A 147 3.96 9.15 -10.76
N VAL A 148 4.99 9.59 -11.48
CA VAL A 148 4.85 10.68 -12.45
C VAL A 148 4.27 10.16 -13.76
N HIS A 149 3.20 10.79 -14.23
CA HIS A 149 2.52 10.44 -15.47
C HIS A 149 1.82 11.67 -16.10
N ALA A 150 1.28 11.52 -17.31
CA ALA A 150 0.69 12.62 -18.06
C ALA A 150 -0.39 13.44 -17.30
N LEU A 151 -1.12 12.81 -16.39
CA LEU A 151 -2.22 13.47 -15.66
C LEU A 151 -1.75 14.26 -14.43
N ASN A 152 -0.54 14.08 -13.94
CA ASN A 152 -0.04 14.80 -12.76
C ASN A 152 1.21 15.65 -13.03
N VAL A 153 1.88 15.47 -14.15
CA VAL A 153 3.16 16.15 -14.43
C VAL A 153 3.06 17.69 -14.31
N TYR A 154 1.93 18.29 -14.66
CA TYR A 154 1.72 19.74 -14.56
C TYR A 154 1.45 20.24 -13.13
N TYR A 155 1.21 19.34 -12.19
CA TYR A 155 0.86 19.67 -10.80
C TYR A 155 1.95 19.25 -9.80
N LEU A 156 3.10 18.81 -10.31
CA LEU A 156 4.19 18.34 -9.45
C LEU A 156 4.80 19.45 -8.60
N ASP A 157 4.79 20.68 -9.08
CA ASP A 157 5.25 21.84 -8.33
C ASP A 157 4.33 22.15 -7.13
N GLU A 158 3.02 22.01 -7.28
CA GLU A 158 2.06 22.15 -6.18
C GLU A 158 2.24 21.02 -5.16
N TYR A 159 2.42 19.80 -5.65
CA TYR A 159 2.69 18.65 -4.80
C TYR A 159 3.99 18.85 -3.98
N ALA A 160 5.09 19.22 -4.63
CA ALA A 160 6.37 19.46 -3.98
C ALA A 160 6.27 20.57 -2.91
N LYS A 161 5.66 21.71 -3.24
CA LYS A 161 5.42 22.81 -2.30
C LYS A 161 4.56 22.37 -1.10
N TRP A 162 3.54 21.55 -1.36
CA TRP A 162 2.70 21.02 -0.28
C TRP A 162 3.53 20.16 0.66
N VAL A 163 4.33 19.24 0.12
CA VAL A 163 5.20 18.36 0.90
C VAL A 163 6.18 19.18 1.75
N GLU A 164 6.90 20.13 1.16
CA GLU A 164 7.86 20.99 1.85
C GLU A 164 7.24 21.74 3.04
N ASN A 165 5.96 22.08 2.94
CA ASN A 165 5.24 22.80 3.98
C ASN A 165 4.70 21.90 5.11
N GLN A 166 4.76 20.57 4.98
CA GLN A 166 4.22 19.68 6.02
C GLN A 166 5.07 19.60 7.28
N ASN A 167 6.38 19.82 7.18
CA ASN A 167 7.34 19.68 8.29
C ASN A 167 7.24 18.31 8.98
N PHE A 168 7.13 17.25 8.18
CA PHE A 168 7.04 15.87 8.68
C PHE A 168 8.24 15.50 9.57
N LYS A 169 7.99 14.69 10.61
CA LYS A 169 8.98 14.20 11.58
C LYS A 169 9.46 12.78 11.25
N ILE A 170 8.53 11.93 10.78
CA ILE A 170 8.76 10.51 10.50
C ILE A 170 8.63 10.25 9.01
N ILE A 171 7.71 10.94 8.33
CA ILE A 171 7.49 10.76 6.91
C ILE A 171 8.67 11.35 6.15
N SER A 172 9.42 10.47 5.50
CA SER A 172 10.54 10.88 4.64
C SER A 172 10.04 11.37 3.31
N VAL A 173 10.69 12.39 2.82
CA VAL A 173 10.40 13.03 1.55
C VAL A 173 11.72 13.28 0.82
N ASP A 174 12.52 12.25 0.65
CA ASP A 174 13.74 12.34 -0.14
C ASP A 174 13.42 12.57 -1.62
N ALA A 175 14.26 13.34 -2.30
CA ALA A 175 14.13 13.61 -3.72
C ALA A 175 14.03 12.32 -4.56
N ASP A 176 14.74 11.28 -4.15
CA ASP A 176 14.67 9.94 -4.78
C ASP A 176 13.35 9.21 -4.50
N SER A 177 12.63 9.62 -3.44
CA SER A 177 11.32 9.08 -3.06
C SER A 177 10.16 9.91 -3.62
N TYR A 178 10.38 11.19 -3.96
CA TYR A 178 9.37 12.09 -4.53
C TYR A 178 8.89 11.62 -5.89
N PHE A 179 9.81 11.22 -6.71
CA PHE A 179 9.57 10.88 -8.08
C PHE A 179 10.21 9.51 -8.33
N HIS A 180 9.56 8.48 -7.84
CA HIS A 180 9.84 7.20 -8.45
C HIS A 180 9.38 7.36 -9.92
N PRO A 181 10.29 7.36 -10.89
CA PRO A 181 9.90 7.24 -12.27
C PRO A 181 9.37 5.82 -12.43
N GLY A 182 8.21 5.58 -11.88
CA GLY A 182 7.41 4.43 -12.22
C GLY A 182 7.17 4.59 -13.69
N VAL A 183 8.07 4.05 -14.49
CA VAL A 183 7.81 3.85 -15.90
C VAL A 183 6.53 3.07 -15.89
N VAL A 184 5.43 3.74 -16.22
CA VAL A 184 4.16 3.09 -16.43
C VAL A 184 4.38 2.23 -17.67
N HIS A 185 4.82 0.99 -17.45
CA HIS A 185 5.13 0.03 -18.50
C HIS A 185 3.89 -0.50 -19.21
N TYR A 186 2.69 0.03 -18.89
CA TYR A 186 1.46 -0.25 -19.58
C TYR A 186 0.94 1.03 -20.25
N PRO A 187 1.33 1.24 -21.51
CA PRO A 187 1.30 2.54 -22.14
C PRO A 187 0.00 2.89 -22.83
N ASP A 188 -0.96 1.96 -22.95
CA ASP A 188 -1.99 2.11 -23.95
C ASP A 188 -3.06 3.16 -23.62
N TYR A 189 -3.09 3.69 -22.40
CA TYR A 189 -4.03 4.74 -21.99
C TYR A 189 -3.41 5.91 -21.22
N LEU A 190 -2.10 5.92 -20.99
CA LEU A 190 -1.40 7.01 -20.29
C LEU A 190 -0.16 7.52 -21.04
N SER A 191 0.22 6.88 -22.14
CA SER A 191 1.27 7.41 -23.02
C SER A 191 0.70 8.51 -23.91
N VAL A 192 1.30 9.68 -23.83
CA VAL A 192 1.11 10.76 -24.81
C VAL A 192 2.03 10.50 -25.98
#